data_616d70b25716b527d51b27a698b294fa
#
_entry.id   616d70b25716b527d51b27a698b294fa
#
_cell.length_a   1.000
_cell.length_b   1.000
_cell.length_c   1.000
_cell.angle_alpha   90.00
_cell.angle_beta   90.00
_cell.angle_gamma   90.00
#
_symmetry.space_group_name_H-M   'P 1'
#
loop_
_entity.id
_entity.type
_entity.pdbx_description
1 polymer ?
#
loop_
_entity_poly.entity_id
_entity_poly.type
_entity_poly.pdbx_seq_one_letter_code
_entity_poly.pdbx_strand_id
1 'polypeptide(L)'
;MSKKILIVFVALILIFNCLPVFAWTPTEGLTSSSVVLMDTVRGQILFEKNAYAHLSPSVMCKLMTALVTIEKTDLNAKVTISKNAASFKGLNLVVGNQYTVEDLLYAVMLSQGNDAAVALAEYVGDGDIQKFVRYMNTKAKELSLKDTYFVNPTGLYEKDQYTSAKDIAVLVKAAISNNTFNLMFGARGFGWLNGNNSSILTNQNTLFWSYKGVDGGKIGTNTNPQSISAVTTATLNEKRLIAVVFNTNEENAFSETAKLFDYGFSKFYTGVLVPKNIPQRSIEVDNVKVDLVSKIDVYYTYPVGDSFINNISFTPNEKLKLPLNTETIAGVLKYTLNDNTVIEVNLYSDKTVSAPEDYISKIKNIVTENRDLVIIVGILAIIELVLIAKNLLKFIFKAKKTRTQK
;
A
#
# COMPACT_ATOMS: atom_id res chain seq x y z
N MET A 1 -15.94 -3.18 -59.75
CA MET A 1 -16.33 -2.11 -58.80
C MET A 1 -15.62 -0.82 -59.24
N SER A 2 -16.35 0.26 -59.51
CA SER A 2 -15.69 1.51 -59.95
C SER A 2 -14.85 2.11 -58.82
N LYS A 3 -13.71 2.74 -59.17
CA LYS A 3 -12.83 3.41 -58.20
C LYS A 3 -13.57 4.37 -57.26
N LYS A 4 -14.67 4.97 -57.75
CA LYS A 4 -15.55 5.85 -56.93
C LYS A 4 -16.33 5.09 -55.83
N ILE A 5 -16.76 3.83 -56.08
CA ILE A 5 -17.45 3.01 -55.04
C ILE A 5 -16.44 2.57 -53.99
N LEU A 6 -15.20 2.25 -54.35
CA LEU A 6 -14.17 1.90 -53.41
C LEU A 6 -13.80 3.08 -52.50
N ILE A 7 -13.70 4.31 -53.04
CA ILE A 7 -13.40 5.53 -52.26
C ILE A 7 -14.53 5.84 -51.27
N VAL A 8 -15.80 5.69 -51.69
CA VAL A 8 -16.95 5.90 -50.80
C VAL A 8 -16.98 4.83 -49.69
N PHE A 9 -16.63 3.58 -49.99
CA PHE A 9 -16.59 2.51 -48.99
C PHE A 9 -15.44 2.69 -47.98
N VAL A 10 -14.28 3.14 -48.43
CA VAL A 10 -13.14 3.48 -47.56
C VAL A 10 -13.46 4.72 -46.71
N ALA A 11 -14.12 5.74 -47.26
CA ALA A 11 -14.54 6.91 -46.53
C ALA A 11 -15.62 6.56 -45.46
N LEU A 12 -16.56 5.65 -45.75
CA LEU A 12 -17.55 5.16 -44.79
C LEU A 12 -16.89 4.36 -43.65
N ILE A 13 -15.88 3.53 -43.94
CA ILE A 13 -15.13 2.80 -42.92
C ILE A 13 -14.35 3.76 -42.00
N LEU A 14 -13.77 4.83 -42.56
CA LEU A 14 -13.07 5.86 -41.77
C LEU A 14 -14.00 6.69 -40.90
N ILE A 15 -15.23 6.97 -41.36
CA ILE A 15 -16.24 7.70 -40.58
C ILE A 15 -16.78 6.83 -39.43
N PHE A 16 -16.93 5.51 -39.63
CA PHE A 16 -17.36 4.60 -38.57
C PHE A 16 -16.32 4.39 -37.46
N ASN A 17 -15.02 4.65 -37.73
CA ASN A 17 -13.96 4.59 -36.70
C ASN A 17 -13.83 5.87 -35.88
N CYS A 18 -14.57 6.94 -36.19
CA CYS A 18 -14.57 8.21 -35.48
C CYS A 18 -15.82 8.44 -34.60
N LEU A 19 -16.60 7.39 -34.32
CA LEU A 19 -17.61 7.54 -33.29
C LEU A 19 -16.89 7.76 -31.96
N PRO A 20 -17.15 8.89 -31.25
CA PRO A 20 -16.61 9.08 -29.93
C PRO A 20 -17.14 7.91 -29.08
N VAL A 21 -16.25 7.05 -28.63
CA VAL A 21 -16.54 6.15 -27.53
C VAL A 21 -16.81 7.11 -26.37
N PHE A 22 -18.09 7.37 -26.07
CA PHE A 22 -18.47 8.06 -24.85
C PHE A 22 -17.86 7.26 -23.71
N ALA A 23 -16.74 7.73 -23.20
CA ALA A 23 -16.15 7.17 -22.01
C ALA A 23 -17.16 7.40 -20.89
N TRP A 24 -17.88 6.33 -20.52
CA TRP A 24 -18.77 6.39 -19.38
C TRP A 24 -17.97 6.89 -18.17
N THR A 25 -18.43 7.99 -17.59
CA THR A 25 -17.92 8.48 -16.33
C THR A 25 -18.83 7.93 -15.23
N PRO A 26 -18.27 7.42 -14.11
CA PRO A 26 -19.09 6.85 -13.03
C PRO A 26 -20.12 7.81 -12.44
N THR A 27 -20.02 9.10 -12.75
CA THR A 27 -20.94 10.14 -12.26
C THR A 27 -22.36 10.02 -12.80
N GLU A 28 -22.57 9.38 -13.97
CA GLU A 28 -23.88 9.24 -14.57
C GLU A 28 -24.56 7.95 -14.11
N GLY A 29 -25.74 8.08 -13.49
CA GLY A 29 -26.61 6.96 -13.16
C GLY A 29 -26.30 6.19 -11.87
N LEU A 30 -25.44 6.72 -10.97
CA LEU A 30 -25.27 6.15 -9.64
C LEU A 30 -26.39 6.62 -8.69
N THR A 31 -27.19 5.70 -8.20
CA THR A 31 -28.27 5.95 -7.23
C THR A 31 -27.81 5.85 -5.79
N SER A 32 -26.71 5.14 -5.53
CA SER A 32 -26.11 5.03 -4.20
C SER A 32 -25.82 6.40 -3.60
N SER A 33 -26.11 6.59 -2.31
CA SER A 33 -25.94 7.87 -1.63
C SER A 33 -24.45 8.23 -1.42
N SER A 34 -23.63 7.22 -1.26
CA SER A 34 -22.17 7.37 -1.09
C SER A 34 -21.44 6.20 -1.75
N VAL A 35 -20.36 6.49 -2.44
CA VAL A 35 -19.61 5.51 -3.23
C VAL A 35 -18.11 5.80 -3.12
N VAL A 36 -17.31 4.74 -3.05
CA VAL A 36 -15.85 4.78 -3.17
C VAL A 36 -15.36 3.63 -4.02
N LEU A 37 -14.47 3.91 -4.96
CA LEU A 37 -13.62 2.94 -5.62
C LEU A 37 -12.17 3.23 -5.24
N MET A 38 -11.48 2.25 -4.67
CA MET A 38 -10.13 2.38 -4.14
C MET A 38 -9.21 1.26 -4.67
N ASP A 39 -7.98 1.59 -4.98
CA ASP A 39 -6.93 0.59 -5.22
C ASP A 39 -6.40 0.03 -3.88
N THR A 40 -6.03 -1.26 -3.85
CA THR A 40 -5.55 -1.88 -2.62
C THR A 40 -4.07 -1.65 -2.35
N VAL A 41 -3.26 -1.31 -3.36
CA VAL A 41 -1.81 -1.21 -3.24
C VAL A 41 -1.43 -0.02 -2.35
N ARG A 42 -1.93 1.17 -2.68
CA ARG A 42 -1.67 2.39 -1.91
C ARG A 42 -2.90 2.94 -1.20
N GLY A 43 -4.10 2.44 -1.50
CA GLY A 43 -5.35 3.00 -0.98
C GLY A 43 -5.73 4.31 -1.69
N GLN A 44 -5.31 4.46 -2.94
CA GLN A 44 -5.69 5.60 -3.76
C GLN A 44 -7.16 5.51 -4.14
N ILE A 45 -7.89 6.60 -3.96
CA ILE A 45 -9.28 6.70 -4.41
C ILE A 45 -9.29 6.98 -5.91
N LEU A 46 -9.89 6.09 -6.68
CA LEU A 46 -10.03 6.19 -8.13
C LEU A 46 -11.34 6.87 -8.55
N PHE A 47 -12.35 6.76 -7.70
CA PHE A 47 -13.63 7.42 -7.84
C PHE A 47 -14.29 7.59 -6.47
N GLU A 48 -14.98 8.71 -6.26
CA GLU A 48 -15.76 8.95 -5.06
C GLU A 48 -17.03 9.79 -5.33
N LYS A 49 -18.05 9.49 -4.53
CA LYS A 49 -19.27 10.30 -4.42
C LYS A 49 -19.65 10.32 -2.95
N ASN A 50 -19.71 11.53 -2.35
CA ASN A 50 -20.04 11.72 -0.93
C ASN A 50 -19.24 10.79 0.02
N ALA A 51 -17.97 10.56 -0.27
CA ALA A 51 -17.12 9.54 0.35
C ALA A 51 -16.98 9.69 1.88
N TYR A 52 -17.12 10.90 2.40
CA TYR A 52 -16.94 11.27 3.82
C TYR A 52 -18.26 11.48 4.57
N ALA A 53 -19.39 11.26 3.92
CA ALA A 53 -20.70 11.40 4.55
C ALA A 53 -20.85 10.41 5.72
N HIS A 54 -21.32 10.91 6.88
CA HIS A 54 -21.63 10.04 8.03
C HIS A 54 -22.90 9.26 7.74
N LEU A 55 -22.77 7.95 7.66
CA LEU A 55 -23.84 7.00 7.36
C LEU A 55 -23.92 5.94 8.45
N SER A 56 -25.07 5.35 8.66
CA SER A 56 -25.18 4.17 9.54
C SER A 56 -24.29 3.06 8.96
N PRO A 57 -23.40 2.45 9.76
CA PRO A 57 -22.48 1.42 9.27
C PRO A 57 -23.20 0.14 8.87
N SER A 58 -24.40 -0.11 9.43
CA SER A 58 -25.19 -1.29 9.11
C SER A 58 -24.33 -2.57 9.13
N VAL A 59 -24.51 -3.44 8.17
CA VAL A 59 -23.76 -4.70 8.03
C VAL A 59 -22.25 -4.51 7.92
N MET A 60 -21.77 -3.33 7.51
CA MET A 60 -20.31 -3.04 7.40
C MET A 60 -19.62 -2.99 8.77
N CYS A 61 -20.38 -2.70 9.86
CA CYS A 61 -19.87 -2.79 11.23
C CYS A 61 -19.26 -4.17 11.54
N LYS A 62 -19.86 -5.23 10.98
CA LYS A 62 -19.41 -6.61 11.18
C LYS A 62 -18.01 -6.91 10.61
N LEU A 63 -17.52 -6.09 9.67
CA LEU A 63 -16.14 -6.19 9.18
C LEU A 63 -15.15 -5.82 10.29
N MET A 64 -15.44 -4.75 11.05
CA MET A 64 -14.62 -4.37 12.20
C MET A 64 -14.75 -5.42 13.32
N THR A 65 -15.98 -5.94 13.57
CA THR A 65 -16.19 -7.02 14.53
C THR A 65 -15.37 -8.25 14.20
N ALA A 66 -15.36 -8.66 12.93
CA ALA A 66 -14.55 -9.79 12.48
C ALA A 66 -13.05 -9.53 12.62
N LEU A 67 -12.56 -8.36 12.18
CA LEU A 67 -11.14 -8.01 12.26
C LEU A 67 -10.65 -8.01 13.71
N VAL A 68 -11.37 -7.33 14.63
CA VAL A 68 -10.99 -7.26 16.06
C VAL A 68 -11.03 -8.66 16.70
N THR A 69 -12.00 -9.49 16.35
CA THR A 69 -12.07 -10.86 16.86
C THR A 69 -10.87 -11.70 16.41
N ILE A 70 -10.53 -11.66 15.12
CA ILE A 70 -9.39 -12.39 14.56
C ILE A 70 -8.07 -11.97 15.20
N GLU A 71 -7.91 -10.67 15.49
CA GLU A 71 -6.67 -10.16 16.11
C GLU A 71 -6.55 -10.50 17.61
N LYS A 72 -7.65 -10.81 18.28
CA LYS A 72 -7.64 -10.93 19.74
C LYS A 72 -7.87 -12.33 20.30
N THR A 73 -8.20 -13.31 19.45
CA THR A 73 -8.54 -14.65 19.96
C THR A 73 -8.13 -15.77 19.01
N ASP A 74 -8.05 -16.98 19.58
CA ASP A 74 -7.84 -18.20 18.81
C ASP A 74 -9.13 -18.62 18.10
N LEU A 75 -9.02 -18.96 16.82
CA LEU A 75 -10.15 -19.38 15.98
C LEU A 75 -10.79 -20.70 16.46
N ASN A 76 -10.02 -21.58 17.10
CA ASN A 76 -10.51 -22.85 17.64
C ASN A 76 -11.19 -22.73 19.00
N ALA A 77 -11.09 -21.57 19.66
CA ALA A 77 -11.70 -21.35 20.95
C ALA A 77 -13.21 -21.54 20.88
N LYS A 78 -13.78 -22.14 21.94
CA LYS A 78 -15.23 -22.40 22.03
C LYS A 78 -15.95 -21.26 22.71
N VAL A 79 -16.97 -20.76 22.06
CA VAL A 79 -17.86 -19.71 22.54
C VAL A 79 -19.21 -20.34 22.92
N THR A 80 -19.60 -20.19 24.16
CA THR A 80 -20.93 -20.61 24.64
C THR A 80 -21.95 -19.50 24.41
N ILE A 81 -23.04 -19.78 23.77
CA ILE A 81 -24.07 -18.78 23.44
C ILE A 81 -24.83 -18.36 24.68
N SER A 82 -24.76 -17.07 24.99
CA SER A 82 -25.49 -16.45 26.09
C SER A 82 -26.98 -16.22 25.78
N LYS A 83 -27.78 -15.97 26.80
CA LYS A 83 -29.18 -15.53 26.63
C LYS A 83 -29.25 -14.20 25.85
N ASN A 84 -28.31 -13.30 26.11
CA ASN A 84 -28.27 -12.00 25.42
C ASN A 84 -27.95 -12.18 23.96
N ALA A 85 -26.90 -12.92 23.60
CA ALA A 85 -26.54 -13.17 22.21
C ALA A 85 -27.71 -13.83 21.42
N ALA A 86 -28.34 -14.86 22.02
CA ALA A 86 -29.48 -15.57 21.40
C ALA A 86 -30.73 -14.70 21.23
N SER A 87 -30.82 -13.54 21.91
CA SER A 87 -31.96 -12.62 21.76
C SER A 87 -31.91 -11.78 20.48
N PHE A 88 -30.74 -11.72 19.83
CA PHE A 88 -30.59 -10.96 18.59
C PHE A 88 -31.01 -11.80 17.39
N LYS A 89 -31.67 -11.14 16.41
CA LYS A 89 -32.00 -11.79 15.13
C LYS A 89 -30.73 -12.10 14.36
N GLY A 90 -30.59 -13.32 13.89
CA GLY A 90 -29.43 -13.78 13.12
C GLY A 90 -29.64 -15.19 12.62
N LEU A 91 -28.82 -16.12 13.08
CA LEU A 91 -28.86 -17.56 12.75
C LEU A 91 -29.71 -18.37 13.72
N ASN A 92 -30.43 -17.71 14.64
CA ASN A 92 -31.21 -18.35 15.69
C ASN A 92 -30.36 -19.26 16.59
N LEU A 93 -29.23 -18.72 17.07
CA LEU A 93 -28.33 -19.44 17.96
C LEU A 93 -29.04 -19.82 19.25
N VAL A 94 -28.83 -21.06 19.72
CA VAL A 94 -29.49 -21.60 20.88
C VAL A 94 -28.64 -21.36 22.12
N VAL A 95 -29.25 -20.87 23.21
CA VAL A 95 -28.59 -20.66 24.52
C VAL A 95 -27.93 -21.94 25.00
N GLY A 96 -26.65 -21.84 25.40
CA GLY A 96 -25.86 -22.94 25.91
C GLY A 96 -25.14 -23.77 24.83
N ASN A 97 -25.52 -23.63 23.55
CA ASN A 97 -24.76 -24.26 22.47
C ASN A 97 -23.36 -23.65 22.36
N GLN A 98 -22.42 -24.43 21.89
CA GLN A 98 -21.04 -24.03 21.69
C GLN A 98 -20.67 -24.06 20.22
N TYR A 99 -20.01 -23.00 19.76
CA TYR A 99 -19.44 -22.86 18.43
C TYR A 99 -17.98 -22.45 18.52
N THR A 100 -17.17 -22.74 17.53
CA THR A 100 -15.83 -22.17 17.44
C THR A 100 -15.93 -20.67 17.12
N VAL A 101 -14.90 -19.92 17.46
CA VAL A 101 -14.76 -18.53 16.99
C VAL A 101 -14.81 -18.48 15.46
N GLU A 102 -14.18 -19.45 14.79
CA GLU A 102 -14.20 -19.59 13.33
C GLU A 102 -15.63 -19.74 12.78
N ASP A 103 -16.45 -20.65 13.35
CA ASP A 103 -17.85 -20.83 12.95
C ASP A 103 -18.62 -19.50 13.03
N LEU A 104 -18.49 -18.81 14.16
CA LEU A 104 -19.20 -17.54 14.40
C LEU A 104 -18.69 -16.41 13.48
N LEU A 105 -17.39 -16.39 13.15
CA LEU A 105 -16.85 -15.46 12.17
C LEU A 105 -17.40 -15.68 10.77
N TYR A 106 -17.50 -16.93 10.30
CA TYR A 106 -18.17 -17.23 9.03
C TYR A 106 -19.66 -16.85 9.07
N ALA A 107 -20.33 -17.05 10.20
CA ALA A 107 -21.70 -16.59 10.39
C ALA A 107 -21.82 -15.06 10.27
N VAL A 108 -20.91 -14.31 10.85
CA VAL A 108 -20.83 -12.84 10.74
C VAL A 108 -20.51 -12.39 9.33
N MET A 109 -19.61 -13.08 8.64
CA MET A 109 -19.16 -12.68 7.30
C MET A 109 -20.15 -13.03 6.18
N LEU A 110 -20.73 -14.23 6.19
CA LEU A 110 -21.57 -14.74 5.10
C LEU A 110 -23.06 -14.42 5.28
N SER A 111 -23.49 -14.15 6.51
CA SER A 111 -24.89 -13.85 6.82
C SER A 111 -25.04 -12.48 7.50
N GLN A 112 -26.26 -12.20 8.00
CA GLN A 112 -26.52 -11.04 8.85
C GLN A 112 -26.45 -11.39 10.35
N GLY A 113 -25.72 -12.43 10.77
CA GLY A 113 -25.64 -12.98 12.11
C GLY A 113 -25.34 -11.94 13.21
N ASN A 114 -26.40 -11.27 13.68
CA ASN A 114 -26.24 -10.33 14.81
C ASN A 114 -26.00 -11.08 16.10
N ASP A 115 -26.67 -12.23 16.28
CA ASP A 115 -26.47 -13.16 17.39
C ASP A 115 -25.02 -13.65 17.49
N ALA A 116 -24.43 -14.04 16.37
CA ALA A 116 -23.01 -14.41 16.27
C ALA A 116 -22.09 -13.24 16.58
N ALA A 117 -22.39 -12.03 16.08
CA ALA A 117 -21.59 -10.83 16.35
C ALA A 117 -21.60 -10.45 17.84
N VAL A 118 -22.76 -10.58 18.50
CA VAL A 118 -22.87 -10.35 19.95
C VAL A 118 -22.15 -11.42 20.74
N ALA A 119 -22.27 -12.71 20.37
CA ALA A 119 -21.56 -13.80 21.01
C ALA A 119 -20.04 -13.64 20.97
N LEU A 120 -19.50 -13.24 19.80
CA LEU A 120 -18.08 -12.93 19.65
C LEU A 120 -17.67 -11.72 20.51
N ALA A 121 -18.49 -10.67 20.51
CA ALA A 121 -18.19 -9.47 21.30
C ALA A 121 -18.20 -9.74 22.82
N GLU A 122 -19.13 -10.57 23.31
CA GLU A 122 -19.15 -11.01 24.71
C GLU A 122 -17.91 -11.85 25.03
N TYR A 123 -17.56 -12.80 24.15
CA TYR A 123 -16.42 -13.67 24.37
C TYR A 123 -15.10 -12.89 24.43
N VAL A 124 -14.82 -12.06 23.42
CA VAL A 124 -13.58 -11.27 23.35
C VAL A 124 -13.54 -10.15 24.40
N GLY A 125 -14.71 -9.68 24.82
CA GLY A 125 -14.85 -8.65 25.85
C GLY A 125 -14.87 -9.21 27.29
N ASP A 126 -14.69 -10.52 27.49
CA ASP A 126 -14.81 -11.19 28.81
C ASP A 126 -16.18 -10.93 29.47
N GLY A 127 -17.25 -11.00 28.70
CA GLY A 127 -18.63 -10.73 29.11
C GLY A 127 -19.06 -9.26 29.00
N ASP A 128 -18.14 -8.32 28.75
CA ASP A 128 -18.41 -6.89 28.57
C ASP A 128 -18.39 -6.48 27.10
N ILE A 129 -19.56 -6.35 26.47
CA ILE A 129 -19.68 -5.89 25.07
C ILE A 129 -19.08 -4.48 24.90
N GLN A 130 -19.16 -3.61 25.90
CA GLN A 130 -18.59 -2.27 25.82
C GLN A 130 -17.06 -2.31 25.82
N LYS A 131 -16.43 -3.30 26.43
CA LYS A 131 -15.00 -3.55 26.31
C LYS A 131 -14.64 -3.91 24.87
N PHE A 132 -15.43 -4.75 24.21
CA PHE A 132 -15.25 -5.08 22.78
C PHE A 132 -15.43 -3.84 21.90
N VAL A 133 -16.46 -3.03 22.15
CA VAL A 133 -16.69 -1.77 21.41
C VAL A 133 -15.52 -0.80 21.56
N ARG A 134 -14.90 -0.73 22.76
CA ARG A 134 -13.65 0.02 22.94
C ARG A 134 -12.52 -0.50 22.05
N TYR A 135 -12.39 -1.82 21.88
CA TYR A 135 -11.41 -2.39 20.93
C TYR A 135 -11.71 -2.00 19.48
N MET A 136 -12.99 -2.03 19.05
CA MET A 136 -13.39 -1.58 17.70
C MET A 136 -12.99 -0.12 17.46
N ASN A 137 -13.27 0.77 18.42
CA ASN A 137 -12.93 2.20 18.28
C ASN A 137 -11.42 2.47 18.41
N THR A 138 -10.69 1.66 19.17
CA THR A 138 -9.21 1.71 19.19
C THR A 138 -8.66 1.33 17.82
N LYS A 139 -9.15 0.23 17.23
CA LYS A 139 -8.76 -0.19 15.87
C LYS A 139 -9.12 0.86 14.82
N ALA A 140 -10.30 1.50 14.93
CA ALA A 140 -10.68 2.60 14.04
C ALA A 140 -9.67 3.76 14.10
N LYS A 141 -9.20 4.13 15.30
CA LYS A 141 -8.14 5.14 15.48
C LYS A 141 -6.80 4.70 14.91
N GLU A 142 -6.38 3.45 15.15
CA GLU A 142 -5.14 2.87 14.60
C GLU A 142 -5.13 2.93 13.06
N LEU A 143 -6.28 2.67 12.44
CA LEU A 143 -6.47 2.73 10.99
C LEU A 143 -6.74 4.15 10.48
N SER A 144 -6.76 5.15 11.36
CA SER A 144 -7.07 6.55 11.02
C SER A 144 -8.44 6.75 10.35
N LEU A 145 -9.45 5.98 10.77
CA LEU A 145 -10.83 6.12 10.33
C LEU A 145 -11.44 7.35 11.01
N LYS A 146 -11.44 8.49 10.34
CA LYS A 146 -11.80 9.79 10.93
C LYS A 146 -13.31 10.01 11.03
N ASP A 147 -14.06 9.34 10.14
CA ASP A 147 -15.51 9.46 10.00
C ASP A 147 -16.21 8.16 10.46
N THR A 148 -15.66 7.51 11.51
CA THR A 148 -16.18 6.24 12.01
C THR A 148 -16.19 6.20 13.53
N TYR A 149 -17.34 5.82 14.10
CA TYR A 149 -17.52 5.55 15.50
C TYR A 149 -18.50 4.39 15.71
N PHE A 150 -18.11 3.39 16.48
CA PHE A 150 -18.92 2.21 16.79
C PHE A 150 -19.49 2.29 18.18
N VAL A 151 -20.76 1.86 18.33
CA VAL A 151 -21.51 1.78 19.61
C VAL A 151 -21.90 0.34 19.93
N ASN A 152 -22.04 -0.49 18.91
CA ASN A 152 -22.33 -1.92 19.05
C ASN A 152 -21.60 -2.76 17.98
N PRO A 153 -21.47 -4.09 18.19
CA PRO A 153 -20.74 -4.97 17.25
C PRO A 153 -21.59 -5.41 16.05
N THR A 154 -22.88 -5.12 16.03
CA THR A 154 -23.83 -5.64 15.04
C THR A 154 -24.05 -4.71 13.85
N GLY A 155 -23.90 -3.42 14.08
CA GLY A 155 -24.26 -2.38 13.12
C GLY A 155 -25.75 -2.05 13.12
N LEU A 156 -26.52 -2.57 14.09
CA LEU A 156 -27.88 -2.10 14.34
C LEU A 156 -27.85 -0.61 14.64
N TYR A 157 -28.88 0.09 14.17
CA TYR A 157 -28.94 1.55 14.28
C TYR A 157 -28.86 2.03 15.71
N GLU A 158 -27.90 2.92 15.93
CA GLU A 158 -27.76 3.75 17.12
C GLU A 158 -27.44 5.17 16.67
N LYS A 159 -27.98 6.17 17.38
CA LYS A 159 -27.87 7.58 16.99
C LYS A 159 -26.43 8.04 16.80
N ASP A 160 -25.53 7.58 17.68
CA ASP A 160 -24.15 8.03 17.73
C ASP A 160 -23.19 7.08 16.97
N GLN A 161 -23.73 6.08 16.25
CA GLN A 161 -22.98 5.12 15.46
C GLN A 161 -22.95 5.54 13.98
N TYR A 162 -21.75 5.77 13.45
CA TYR A 162 -21.58 6.19 12.06
C TYR A 162 -20.30 5.66 11.45
N THR A 163 -20.25 5.67 10.12
CA THR A 163 -19.08 5.40 9.29
C THR A 163 -19.19 6.18 7.99
N SER A 164 -18.14 6.14 7.16
CA SER A 164 -18.16 6.67 5.79
C SER A 164 -17.71 5.62 4.77
N ALA A 165 -18.05 5.82 3.49
CA ALA A 165 -17.64 4.89 2.45
C ALA A 165 -16.12 4.82 2.32
N LYS A 166 -15.43 5.96 2.49
CA LYS A 166 -13.97 6.00 2.51
C LYS A 166 -13.40 5.19 3.67
N ASP A 167 -13.93 5.36 4.88
CA ASP A 167 -13.41 4.65 6.05
C ASP A 167 -13.64 3.14 5.95
N ILE A 168 -14.77 2.70 5.37
CA ILE A 168 -15.01 1.28 5.07
C ILE A 168 -13.99 0.76 4.04
N ALA A 169 -13.69 1.52 3.00
CA ALA A 169 -12.66 1.11 2.03
C ALA A 169 -11.27 0.98 2.69
N VAL A 170 -10.90 1.93 3.57
CA VAL A 170 -9.65 1.87 4.34
C VAL A 170 -9.64 0.68 5.31
N LEU A 171 -10.73 0.44 6.02
CA LEU A 171 -10.89 -0.72 6.89
C LEU A 171 -10.69 -2.03 6.12
N VAL A 172 -11.37 -2.20 4.99
CA VAL A 172 -11.27 -3.41 4.16
C VAL A 172 -9.87 -3.56 3.59
N LYS A 173 -9.23 -2.48 3.11
CA LYS A 173 -7.84 -2.51 2.64
C LYS A 173 -6.89 -3.04 3.72
N ALA A 174 -7.03 -2.56 4.95
CA ALA A 174 -6.20 -3.04 6.07
C ALA A 174 -6.55 -4.50 6.44
N ALA A 175 -7.84 -4.82 6.51
CA ALA A 175 -8.32 -6.13 6.95
C ALA A 175 -7.92 -7.27 5.99
N ILE A 176 -7.96 -7.05 4.67
CA ILE A 176 -7.54 -8.07 3.69
C ILE A 176 -6.03 -8.37 3.69
N SER A 177 -5.22 -7.55 4.37
CA SER A 177 -3.81 -7.87 4.63
C SER A 177 -3.64 -8.98 5.68
N ASN A 178 -4.66 -9.23 6.50
CA ASN A 178 -4.75 -10.39 7.38
C ASN A 178 -5.26 -11.59 6.58
N ASN A 179 -4.46 -12.66 6.48
CA ASN A 179 -4.78 -13.82 5.66
C ASN A 179 -6.09 -14.50 6.09
N THR A 180 -6.36 -14.61 7.41
CA THR A 180 -7.59 -15.21 7.95
C THR A 180 -8.81 -14.38 7.55
N PHE A 181 -8.74 -13.06 7.74
CA PHE A 181 -9.82 -12.18 7.33
C PHE A 181 -10.07 -12.27 5.81
N ASN A 182 -9.01 -12.20 5.01
CA ASN A 182 -9.11 -12.26 3.56
C ASN A 182 -9.72 -13.58 3.06
N LEU A 183 -9.36 -14.70 3.68
CA LEU A 183 -9.97 -16.01 3.38
C LEU A 183 -11.48 -16.01 3.66
N MET A 184 -11.90 -15.54 4.84
CA MET A 184 -13.31 -15.49 5.23
C MET A 184 -14.10 -14.48 4.40
N PHE A 185 -13.51 -13.32 4.09
CA PHE A 185 -14.12 -12.27 3.25
C PHE A 185 -14.32 -12.72 1.81
N GLY A 186 -13.44 -13.61 1.31
CA GLY A 186 -13.52 -14.25 -0.01
C GLY A 186 -14.38 -15.51 -0.06
N ALA A 187 -14.90 -15.98 1.06
CA ALA A 187 -15.66 -17.22 1.10
C ALA A 187 -16.99 -17.08 0.38
N ARG A 188 -17.31 -18.04 -0.49
CA ARG A 188 -18.59 -18.15 -1.19
C ARG A 188 -19.64 -18.90 -0.38
N GLY A 189 -19.19 -19.79 0.47
CA GLY A 189 -20.04 -20.59 1.36
C GLY A 189 -19.23 -21.26 2.45
N PHE A 190 -19.93 -21.67 3.51
CA PHE A 190 -19.36 -22.37 4.67
C PHE A 190 -20.37 -23.36 5.23
N GLY A 191 -19.93 -24.58 5.55
CA GLY A 191 -20.78 -25.59 6.18
C GLY A 191 -21.15 -25.16 7.59
N TRP A 192 -22.43 -25.08 7.89
CA TRP A 192 -22.94 -24.58 9.17
C TRP A 192 -23.71 -25.65 9.93
N LEU A 193 -23.35 -25.88 11.16
CA LEU A 193 -24.04 -26.79 12.08
C LEU A 193 -24.71 -25.98 13.20
N ASN A 194 -26.02 -26.11 13.33
CA ASN A 194 -26.79 -25.53 14.43
C ASN A 194 -27.56 -26.63 15.15
N GLY A 195 -26.97 -27.14 16.23
CA GLY A 195 -27.46 -28.36 16.88
C GLY A 195 -27.38 -29.56 15.92
N ASN A 196 -28.51 -30.22 15.68
CA ASN A 196 -28.63 -31.35 14.75
C ASN A 196 -28.91 -30.94 13.30
N ASN A 197 -29.08 -29.64 13.03
CA ASN A 197 -29.37 -29.14 11.70
C ASN A 197 -28.07 -28.75 10.99
N SER A 198 -27.88 -29.25 9.78
CA SER A 198 -26.79 -28.85 8.88
C SER A 198 -27.33 -27.99 7.74
N SER A 199 -26.62 -26.94 7.39
CA SER A 199 -26.93 -26.04 6.28
C SER A 199 -25.63 -25.48 5.69
N ILE A 200 -25.76 -24.70 4.62
CA ILE A 200 -24.64 -23.97 4.05
C ILE A 200 -24.94 -22.47 4.19
N LEU A 201 -24.08 -21.75 4.87
CA LEU A 201 -24.08 -20.30 4.79
C LEU A 201 -23.50 -19.89 3.44
N THR A 202 -24.28 -19.14 2.66
CA THR A 202 -23.84 -18.68 1.33
C THR A 202 -23.67 -17.18 1.34
N ASN A 203 -22.60 -16.69 0.71
CA ASN A 203 -22.38 -15.26 0.58
C ASN A 203 -23.51 -14.64 -0.23
N GLN A 204 -24.08 -13.57 0.30
CA GLN A 204 -25.24 -12.91 -0.33
C GLN A 204 -24.82 -11.96 -1.47
N ASN A 205 -23.53 -11.69 -1.66
CA ASN A 205 -23.04 -10.89 -2.77
C ASN A 205 -22.99 -11.72 -4.06
N THR A 206 -24.00 -11.57 -4.91
CA THR A 206 -24.14 -12.35 -6.15
C THR A 206 -23.05 -12.05 -7.18
N LEU A 207 -22.29 -10.97 -7.04
CA LEU A 207 -21.15 -10.66 -7.91
C LEU A 207 -20.06 -11.73 -7.85
N PHE A 208 -19.98 -12.53 -6.80
CA PHE A 208 -19.08 -13.70 -6.73
C PHE A 208 -19.30 -14.70 -7.88
N TRP A 209 -20.48 -14.72 -8.47
CA TRP A 209 -20.85 -15.63 -9.56
C TRP A 209 -21.05 -14.92 -10.90
N SER A 210 -21.37 -13.61 -10.87
CA SER A 210 -21.76 -12.86 -12.07
C SER A 210 -20.68 -11.91 -12.59
N TYR A 211 -19.66 -11.54 -11.77
CA TYR A 211 -18.58 -10.64 -12.19
C TYR A 211 -17.23 -11.32 -12.07
N LYS A 212 -16.46 -11.34 -13.17
CA LYS A 212 -15.14 -11.98 -13.21
C LYS A 212 -14.17 -11.26 -12.28
N GLY A 213 -13.46 -12.04 -11.46
CA GLY A 213 -12.41 -11.52 -10.58
C GLY A 213 -12.86 -11.12 -9.19
N VAL A 214 -14.16 -11.17 -8.87
CA VAL A 214 -14.64 -10.94 -7.49
C VAL A 214 -14.05 -11.99 -6.55
N ASP A 215 -13.36 -11.51 -5.53
CA ASP A 215 -12.57 -12.30 -4.59
C ASP A 215 -12.82 -11.95 -3.12
N GLY A 216 -13.77 -11.07 -2.84
CA GLY A 216 -14.21 -10.72 -1.50
C GLY A 216 -15.45 -9.84 -1.52
N GLY A 217 -16.23 -9.91 -0.44
CA GLY A 217 -17.36 -9.00 -0.34
C GLY A 217 -18.33 -9.32 0.78
N LYS A 218 -19.00 -8.26 1.23
CA LYS A 218 -20.13 -8.30 2.15
C LYS A 218 -21.20 -7.33 1.71
N ILE A 219 -22.43 -7.79 1.75
CA ILE A 219 -23.64 -7.01 1.45
C ILE A 219 -24.67 -7.20 2.56
N GLY A 220 -25.51 -6.24 2.75
CA GLY A 220 -26.66 -6.37 3.64
C GLY A 220 -27.52 -5.12 3.74
N THR A 221 -28.65 -5.29 4.43
CA THR A 221 -29.67 -4.26 4.60
C THR A 221 -29.31 -3.29 5.72
N ASN A 222 -29.67 -2.03 5.54
CA ASN A 222 -29.65 -0.99 6.56
C ASN A 222 -30.95 -1.05 7.40
N THR A 223 -31.16 -0.05 8.26
CA THR A 223 -32.42 0.12 9.02
C THR A 223 -33.64 0.27 8.13
N ASN A 224 -33.49 0.81 6.92
CA ASN A 224 -34.52 0.76 5.89
C ASN A 224 -34.39 -0.58 5.14
N PRO A 225 -35.40 -1.47 5.13
CA PRO A 225 -35.34 -2.75 4.43
C PRO A 225 -35.10 -2.65 2.93
N GLN A 226 -35.42 -1.51 2.30
CA GLN A 226 -35.15 -1.25 0.89
C GLN A 226 -33.77 -0.67 0.59
N SER A 227 -33.00 -0.37 1.62
CA SER A 227 -31.66 0.23 1.48
C SER A 227 -30.60 -0.83 1.73
N ILE A 228 -29.73 -1.00 0.75
CA ILE A 228 -28.63 -1.96 0.75
C ILE A 228 -27.30 -1.19 0.76
N SER A 229 -26.34 -1.75 1.46
CA SER A 229 -24.93 -1.33 1.39
C SER A 229 -24.07 -2.54 1.10
N ALA A 230 -23.06 -2.36 0.26
CA ALA A 230 -22.14 -3.41 -0.15
C ALA A 230 -20.70 -2.90 -0.17
N VAL A 231 -19.78 -3.79 0.19
CA VAL A 231 -18.36 -3.67 -0.13
C VAL A 231 -17.96 -4.93 -0.87
N THR A 232 -17.23 -4.76 -1.95
CA THR A 232 -16.77 -5.86 -2.81
C THR A 232 -15.34 -5.61 -3.22
N THR A 233 -14.53 -6.67 -3.29
CA THR A 233 -13.20 -6.63 -3.90
C THR A 233 -13.18 -7.48 -5.16
N ALA A 234 -12.41 -7.04 -6.14
CA ALA A 234 -12.17 -7.80 -7.36
C ALA A 234 -10.71 -7.64 -7.80
N THR A 235 -10.14 -8.73 -8.33
CA THR A 235 -8.78 -8.77 -8.87
C THR A 235 -8.81 -9.14 -10.34
N LEU A 236 -8.25 -8.27 -11.20
CA LEU A 236 -8.00 -8.55 -12.61
C LEU A 236 -6.58 -8.07 -12.98
N ASN A 237 -5.82 -8.91 -13.67
CA ASN A 237 -4.46 -8.59 -14.12
C ASN A 237 -3.58 -8.02 -12.98
N GLU A 238 -3.55 -8.73 -11.84
CA GLU A 238 -2.79 -8.38 -10.63
C GLU A 238 -3.21 -7.07 -9.93
N LYS A 239 -4.16 -6.34 -10.48
CA LYS A 239 -4.75 -5.17 -9.86
C LYS A 239 -5.98 -5.57 -9.05
N ARG A 240 -5.98 -5.29 -7.74
CA ARG A 240 -7.11 -5.51 -6.85
C ARG A 240 -7.75 -4.18 -6.47
N LEU A 241 -9.06 -4.10 -6.62
CA LEU A 241 -9.85 -2.91 -6.31
C LEU A 241 -10.87 -3.22 -5.21
N ILE A 242 -11.24 -2.18 -4.46
CA ILE A 242 -12.31 -2.18 -3.45
C ILE A 242 -13.39 -1.21 -3.93
N ALA A 243 -14.61 -1.69 -4.09
CA ALA A 243 -15.79 -0.86 -4.35
C ALA A 243 -16.69 -0.87 -3.12
N VAL A 244 -17.07 0.31 -2.64
CA VAL A 244 -18.02 0.50 -1.54
C VAL A 244 -19.22 1.30 -2.06
N VAL A 245 -20.42 0.79 -1.84
CA VAL A 245 -21.68 1.48 -2.18
C VAL A 245 -22.60 1.49 -0.97
N PHE A 246 -23.21 2.64 -0.68
CA PHE A 246 -24.10 2.83 0.45
C PHE A 246 -25.47 3.31 0.03
N ASN A 247 -26.51 2.79 0.70
CA ASN A 247 -27.88 3.24 0.63
C ASN A 247 -28.46 3.26 -0.80
N THR A 248 -28.52 2.12 -1.43
CA THR A 248 -29.16 1.89 -2.72
C THR A 248 -30.13 0.70 -2.62
N ASN A 249 -30.74 0.27 -3.71
CA ASN A 249 -31.47 -1.00 -3.78
C ASN A 249 -30.52 -2.14 -4.18
N GLU A 250 -31.00 -3.39 -4.11
CA GLU A 250 -30.18 -4.57 -4.36
C GLU A 250 -29.66 -4.64 -5.80
N GLU A 251 -30.51 -4.39 -6.79
CA GLU A 251 -30.15 -4.39 -8.20
C GLU A 251 -29.08 -3.36 -8.51
N ASN A 252 -29.22 -2.15 -7.99
CA ASN A 252 -28.27 -1.08 -8.17
C ASN A 252 -26.97 -1.34 -7.41
N ALA A 253 -27.01 -1.96 -6.20
CA ALA A 253 -25.80 -2.30 -5.47
C ALA A 253 -24.86 -3.17 -6.31
N PHE A 254 -25.38 -4.15 -7.03
CA PHE A 254 -24.59 -5.03 -7.90
C PHE A 254 -24.21 -4.34 -9.21
N SER A 255 -25.15 -3.70 -9.89
CA SER A 255 -24.89 -3.07 -11.20
C SER A 255 -23.90 -1.88 -11.06
N GLU A 256 -24.03 -1.05 -10.02
CA GLU A 256 -23.14 0.06 -9.77
C GLU A 256 -21.74 -0.42 -9.37
N THR A 257 -21.65 -1.46 -8.54
CA THR A 257 -20.35 -2.08 -8.18
C THR A 257 -19.65 -2.63 -9.42
N ALA A 258 -20.36 -3.32 -10.32
CA ALA A 258 -19.79 -3.82 -11.57
C ALA A 258 -19.27 -2.67 -12.45
N LYS A 259 -20.07 -1.61 -12.62
CA LYS A 259 -19.67 -0.41 -13.37
C LYS A 259 -18.43 0.27 -12.78
N LEU A 260 -18.34 0.34 -11.44
CA LEU A 260 -17.16 0.89 -10.78
C LEU A 260 -15.91 0.05 -11.08
N PHE A 261 -16.02 -1.27 -11.04
CA PHE A 261 -14.92 -2.15 -11.40
C PHE A 261 -14.54 -2.01 -12.88
N ASP A 262 -15.50 -1.99 -13.79
CA ASP A 262 -15.24 -1.77 -15.22
C ASP A 262 -14.51 -0.44 -15.45
N TYR A 263 -14.92 0.62 -14.77
CA TYR A 263 -14.22 1.90 -14.79
C TYR A 263 -12.79 1.79 -14.25
N GLY A 264 -12.62 1.23 -13.05
CA GLY A 264 -11.31 1.12 -12.40
C GLY A 264 -10.33 0.23 -13.19
N PHE A 265 -10.80 -0.88 -13.76
CA PHE A 265 -9.96 -1.78 -14.54
C PHE A 265 -9.63 -1.26 -15.93
N SER A 266 -10.55 -0.53 -16.59
CA SER A 266 -10.34 -0.02 -17.94
C SER A 266 -9.64 1.33 -18.00
N LYS A 267 -9.85 2.21 -17.00
CA LYS A 267 -9.38 3.61 -17.04
C LYS A 267 -8.10 3.85 -16.26
N PHE A 268 -7.66 2.91 -15.46
CA PHE A 268 -6.45 3.07 -14.66
C PHE A 268 -5.47 1.92 -14.92
N TYR A 269 -4.20 2.25 -14.82
CA TYR A 269 -3.09 1.31 -14.88
C TYR A 269 -2.31 1.39 -13.56
N THR A 270 -1.92 0.25 -13.02
CA THR A 270 -1.01 0.19 -11.88
C THR A 270 0.39 -0.18 -12.37
N GLY A 271 1.35 0.68 -12.14
CA GLY A 271 2.72 0.49 -12.60
C GLY A 271 3.75 0.86 -11.54
N VAL A 272 5.01 0.52 -11.81
CA VAL A 272 6.14 0.88 -10.95
C VAL A 272 6.51 2.34 -11.25
N LEU A 273 6.31 3.22 -10.28
CA LEU A 273 6.71 4.64 -10.33
C LEU A 273 8.22 4.78 -10.10
N VAL A 274 8.74 4.08 -9.10
CA VAL A 274 10.17 4.06 -8.76
C VAL A 274 10.61 2.61 -8.61
N PRO A 275 11.40 2.08 -9.54
CA PRO A 275 11.86 0.70 -9.48
C PRO A 275 12.96 0.52 -8.42
N LYS A 276 12.91 -0.64 -7.75
CA LYS A 276 13.91 -1.07 -6.77
C LYS A 276 15.29 -1.21 -7.40
N ASN A 277 16.33 -0.76 -6.68
CA ASN A 277 17.75 -0.92 -7.02
C ASN A 277 18.16 -0.34 -8.40
N ILE A 278 17.33 0.52 -8.99
CA ILE A 278 17.67 1.27 -10.20
C ILE A 278 18.01 2.70 -9.81
N PRO A 279 19.17 3.25 -10.26
CA PRO A 279 19.56 4.62 -9.96
C PRO A 279 18.51 5.63 -10.38
N GLN A 280 18.05 6.44 -9.43
CA GLN A 280 17.07 7.49 -9.65
C GLN A 280 17.71 8.88 -9.70
N ARG A 281 18.78 9.07 -8.95
CA ARG A 281 19.55 10.32 -8.82
C ARG A 281 20.99 10.01 -8.51
N SER A 282 21.88 10.98 -8.78
CA SER A 282 23.25 10.96 -8.31
C SER A 282 23.49 12.21 -7.48
N ILE A 283 24.25 12.10 -6.42
CA ILE A 283 24.71 13.21 -5.58
C ILE A 283 26.23 13.16 -5.45
N GLU A 284 26.81 14.23 -5.00
CA GLU A 284 28.23 14.29 -4.67
C GLU A 284 28.41 14.42 -3.15
N VAL A 285 29.17 13.51 -2.55
CA VAL A 285 29.48 13.49 -1.12
C VAL A 285 30.99 13.46 -0.99
N ASP A 286 31.59 14.46 -0.35
CA ASP A 286 33.04 14.60 -0.18
C ASP A 286 33.81 14.42 -1.53
N ASN A 287 33.30 15.03 -2.61
CA ASN A 287 33.81 14.94 -4.00
C ASN A 287 33.74 13.52 -4.63
N VAL A 288 32.94 12.64 -4.07
CA VAL A 288 32.69 11.30 -4.63
C VAL A 288 31.26 11.22 -5.15
N LYS A 289 31.09 10.82 -6.41
CA LYS A 289 29.77 10.59 -7.01
C LYS A 289 29.15 9.34 -6.42
N VAL A 290 27.91 9.46 -5.92
CA VAL A 290 27.11 8.39 -5.32
C VAL A 290 25.80 8.30 -6.07
N ASP A 291 25.50 7.14 -6.63
CA ASP A 291 24.21 6.85 -7.25
C ASP A 291 23.21 6.41 -6.18
N LEU A 292 21.98 6.94 -6.27
CA LEU A 292 20.95 6.72 -5.27
C LEU A 292 19.83 5.87 -5.84
N VAL A 293 19.44 4.84 -5.08
CA VAL A 293 18.41 3.85 -5.43
C VAL A 293 17.31 3.80 -4.37
N SER A 294 16.12 3.37 -4.78
CA SER A 294 15.08 2.90 -3.86
C SER A 294 15.34 1.44 -3.47
N LYS A 295 15.08 1.07 -2.22
CA LYS A 295 15.17 -0.32 -1.73
C LYS A 295 13.93 -1.15 -2.01
N ILE A 296 12.86 -0.52 -2.46
CA ILE A 296 11.58 -1.16 -2.77
C ILE A 296 11.05 -0.63 -4.10
N ASP A 297 10.22 -1.44 -4.77
CA ASP A 297 9.39 -0.94 -5.84
C ASP A 297 8.28 -0.07 -5.27
N VAL A 298 8.12 1.14 -5.82
CA VAL A 298 7.04 2.05 -5.45
C VAL A 298 6.02 2.05 -6.57
N TYR A 299 4.86 1.47 -6.31
CA TYR A 299 3.75 1.39 -7.26
C TYR A 299 2.83 2.60 -7.14
N TYR A 300 2.17 2.92 -8.24
CA TYR A 300 1.10 3.92 -8.29
C TYR A 300 0.07 3.54 -9.35
N THR A 301 -1.20 3.86 -9.08
CA THR A 301 -2.31 3.67 -10.02
C THR A 301 -2.65 5.02 -10.66
N TYR A 302 -2.60 5.11 -11.98
CA TYR A 302 -2.78 6.35 -12.74
C TYR A 302 -3.72 6.16 -13.94
N PRO A 303 -4.38 7.24 -14.42
CA PRO A 303 -5.25 7.17 -15.58
C PRO A 303 -4.50 6.73 -16.84
N VAL A 304 -5.12 5.87 -17.64
CA VAL A 304 -4.58 5.42 -18.91
C VAL A 304 -4.53 6.58 -19.90
N GLY A 305 -3.38 6.83 -20.50
CA GLY A 305 -3.17 7.80 -21.57
C GLY A 305 -2.85 9.23 -21.12
N ASP A 306 -2.93 9.53 -19.83
CA ASP A 306 -2.65 10.86 -19.30
C ASP A 306 -1.28 10.95 -18.61
N SER A 307 -0.63 12.12 -18.70
CA SER A 307 0.50 12.44 -17.85
C SER A 307 -0.02 12.65 -16.42
N PHE A 308 0.41 11.80 -15.50
CA PHE A 308 -0.06 11.85 -14.11
C PHE A 308 0.93 12.51 -13.14
N ILE A 309 2.18 12.73 -13.58
CA ILE A 309 3.21 13.39 -12.79
C ILE A 309 3.19 14.90 -13.08
N ASN A 310 2.89 15.69 -12.06
CA ASN A 310 2.93 17.15 -12.13
C ASN A 310 4.34 17.70 -11.86
N ASN A 311 4.98 17.21 -10.78
CA ASN A 311 6.31 17.69 -10.40
C ASN A 311 7.12 16.57 -9.74
N ILE A 312 8.44 16.60 -9.96
CA ILE A 312 9.41 15.74 -9.29
C ILE A 312 10.44 16.63 -8.64
N SER A 313 10.58 16.52 -7.32
CA SER A 313 11.62 17.23 -6.55
C SER A 313 12.45 16.24 -5.76
N PHE A 314 13.71 16.60 -5.51
CA PHE A 314 14.63 15.82 -4.72
C PHE A 314 15.24 16.69 -3.62
N THR A 315 15.21 16.19 -2.40
CA THR A 315 15.82 16.84 -1.23
C THR A 315 16.97 15.96 -0.74
N PRO A 316 18.22 16.36 -0.93
CA PRO A 316 19.36 15.61 -0.41
C PRO A 316 19.41 15.72 1.10
N ASN A 317 20.02 14.72 1.74
CA ASN A 317 20.39 14.80 3.15
C ASN A 317 21.73 15.55 3.27
N GLU A 318 21.70 16.80 3.72
CA GLU A 318 22.87 17.68 3.84
C GLU A 318 23.90 17.23 4.89
N LYS A 319 23.58 16.23 5.72
CA LYS A 319 24.45 15.72 6.79
C LYS A 319 25.29 14.51 6.38
N LEU A 320 25.24 14.14 5.09
CA LEU A 320 26.00 12.98 4.59
C LEU A 320 27.50 13.25 4.63
N LYS A 321 28.23 12.23 5.05
CA LYS A 321 29.70 12.16 5.01
C LYS A 321 30.14 10.75 4.63
N LEU A 322 31.33 10.63 4.06
CA LEU A 322 31.95 9.32 3.83
C LEU A 322 32.65 8.80 5.11
N PRO A 323 32.62 7.49 5.40
CA PRO A 323 32.03 6.42 4.57
C PRO A 323 30.50 6.40 4.65
N LEU A 324 29.85 6.15 3.52
CA LEU A 324 28.38 6.05 3.40
C LEU A 324 27.98 4.60 3.20
N ASN A 325 27.10 4.08 4.05
CA ASN A 325 26.54 2.73 3.92
C ASN A 325 25.21 2.75 3.16
N THR A 326 24.77 1.57 2.72
CA THR A 326 23.51 1.38 1.99
C THR A 326 22.26 1.54 2.85
N GLU A 327 22.38 1.66 4.18
CA GLU A 327 21.22 1.77 5.09
C GLU A 327 20.88 3.22 5.43
N THR A 328 21.78 4.16 5.11
CA THR A 328 21.59 5.58 5.41
C THR A 328 20.70 6.22 4.33
N ILE A 329 19.64 6.93 4.75
CA ILE A 329 18.82 7.72 3.84
C ILE A 329 19.68 8.89 3.32
N ALA A 330 19.96 8.84 2.02
CA ALA A 330 20.78 9.83 1.34
C ALA A 330 19.99 11.01 0.79
N GLY A 331 18.69 10.86 0.65
CA GLY A 331 17.76 11.92 0.26
C GLY A 331 16.36 11.39 0.08
N VAL A 332 15.43 12.31 -0.20
CA VAL A 332 14.01 12.00 -0.44
C VAL A 332 13.62 12.49 -1.82
N LEU A 333 13.16 11.56 -2.65
CA LEU A 333 12.55 11.86 -3.94
C LEU A 333 11.06 12.03 -3.74
N LYS A 334 10.51 13.17 -4.17
CA LYS A 334 9.11 13.53 -3.99
C LYS A 334 8.45 13.72 -5.34
N TYR A 335 7.42 12.92 -5.60
CA TYR A 335 6.52 13.06 -6.72
C TYR A 335 5.26 13.79 -6.28
N THR A 336 4.89 14.85 -6.97
CA THR A 336 3.57 15.48 -6.87
C THR A 336 2.80 15.12 -8.12
N LEU A 337 1.61 14.54 -7.95
CA LEU A 337 0.78 14.04 -9.04
C LEU A 337 -0.30 15.04 -9.40
N ASN A 338 -0.96 14.86 -10.55
CA ASN A 338 -2.01 15.78 -11.02
C ASN A 338 -3.26 15.81 -10.12
N ASP A 339 -3.48 14.75 -9.34
CA ASP A 339 -4.52 14.68 -8.30
C ASP A 339 -4.08 15.26 -6.94
N ASN A 340 -2.95 15.99 -6.91
CA ASN A 340 -2.28 16.52 -5.71
C ASN A 340 -1.78 15.46 -4.73
N THR A 341 -1.80 14.18 -5.09
CA THR A 341 -1.15 13.13 -4.28
C THR A 341 0.35 13.37 -4.24
N VAL A 342 0.91 13.25 -3.05
CA VAL A 342 2.36 13.34 -2.81
C VAL A 342 2.89 11.97 -2.44
N ILE A 343 3.90 11.51 -3.20
CA ILE A 343 4.60 10.25 -2.94
C ILE A 343 6.04 10.58 -2.61
N GLU A 344 6.46 10.27 -1.40
CA GLU A 344 7.84 10.43 -0.94
C GLU A 344 8.55 9.08 -0.92
N VAL A 345 9.75 9.04 -1.50
CA VAL A 345 10.56 7.82 -1.64
C VAL A 345 11.94 8.10 -1.07
N ASN A 346 12.29 7.38 -0.02
CA ASN A 346 13.64 7.42 0.53
C ASN A 346 14.62 6.78 -0.45
N LEU A 347 15.70 7.49 -0.76
CA LEU A 347 16.79 7.00 -1.58
C LEU A 347 18.02 6.72 -0.71
N TYR A 348 18.74 5.69 -1.09
CA TYR A 348 19.90 5.14 -0.41
C TYR A 348 21.05 5.02 -1.39
N SER A 349 22.30 4.95 -0.92
CA SER A 349 23.42 4.61 -1.79
C SER A 349 23.26 3.22 -2.39
N ASP A 350 23.56 3.07 -3.67
CA ASP A 350 23.55 1.79 -4.39
C ASP A 350 24.53 0.76 -3.82
N LYS A 351 25.61 1.25 -3.20
CA LYS A 351 26.69 0.47 -2.58
C LYS A 351 27.32 1.24 -1.42
N THR A 352 28.09 0.55 -0.59
CA THR A 352 28.91 1.22 0.42
C THR A 352 30.03 2.01 -0.26
N VAL A 353 30.12 3.29 0.06
CA VAL A 353 31.13 4.21 -0.49
C VAL A 353 32.10 4.58 0.62
N SER A 354 33.36 4.18 0.47
CA SER A 354 34.44 4.55 1.40
C SER A 354 34.92 5.97 1.15
N ALA A 355 35.46 6.61 2.17
CA ALA A 355 36.17 7.88 1.99
C ALA A 355 37.34 7.69 1.01
N PRO A 356 37.60 8.67 0.12
CA PRO A 356 38.77 8.61 -0.73
C PRO A 356 40.01 8.46 0.16
N GLU A 357 40.89 7.52 -0.21
CA GLU A 357 42.17 7.38 0.52
C GLU A 357 42.97 8.68 0.43
N ASP A 358 43.20 9.30 1.54
CA ASP A 358 44.09 10.48 1.59
C ASP A 358 45.50 10.05 1.16
N TYR A 359 46.02 10.67 0.07
CA TYR A 359 47.34 10.38 -0.45
C TYR A 359 48.42 10.53 0.66
N ILE A 360 48.22 11.45 1.60
CA ILE A 360 49.15 11.68 2.74
C ILE A 360 49.12 10.48 3.69
N SER A 361 47.93 9.92 3.98
CA SER A 361 47.84 8.72 4.83
C SER A 361 48.42 7.48 4.14
N LYS A 362 48.26 7.38 2.80
CA LYS A 362 48.84 6.29 2.01
C LYS A 362 50.36 6.35 1.99
N ILE A 363 50.94 7.55 1.77
CA ILE A 363 52.41 7.78 1.89
C ILE A 363 52.86 7.48 3.31
N LYS A 364 52.15 7.95 4.33
CA LYS A 364 52.48 7.70 5.74
C LYS A 364 52.50 6.21 6.08
N ASN A 365 51.52 5.44 5.57
CA ASN A 365 51.47 3.99 5.77
C ASN A 365 52.60 3.27 5.04
N ILE A 366 52.95 3.64 3.80
CA ILE A 366 54.07 3.09 3.05
C ILE A 366 55.38 3.38 3.77
N VAL A 367 55.55 4.61 4.29
CA VAL A 367 56.75 5.03 5.05
C VAL A 367 56.83 4.25 6.38
N THR A 368 55.72 4.01 7.08
CA THR A 368 55.71 3.27 8.36
C THR A 368 55.92 1.78 8.17
N GLU A 369 55.34 1.18 7.16
CA GLU A 369 55.51 -0.25 6.88
C GLU A 369 56.90 -0.59 6.31
N ASN A 370 57.53 0.36 5.60
CA ASN A 370 58.82 0.16 5.00
C ASN A 370 59.92 1.08 5.61
N ARG A 371 59.76 1.37 6.90
CA ARG A 371 60.61 2.35 7.62
C ARG A 371 62.09 2.15 7.39
N ASP A 372 62.58 0.91 7.44
CA ASP A 372 63.98 0.59 7.27
C ASP A 372 64.47 0.88 5.83
N LEU A 373 63.64 0.57 4.85
CA LEU A 373 63.92 0.84 3.43
C LEU A 373 63.95 2.34 3.14
N VAL A 374 63.04 3.10 3.72
CA VAL A 374 62.98 4.57 3.61
C VAL A 374 64.20 5.22 4.22
N ILE A 375 64.70 4.70 5.38
CA ILE A 375 65.93 5.17 6.04
C ILE A 375 67.13 4.89 5.14
N ILE A 376 67.23 3.68 4.57
CA ILE A 376 68.35 3.31 3.68
C ILE A 376 68.34 4.20 2.41
N VAL A 377 67.22 4.41 1.78
CA VAL A 377 67.11 5.30 0.61
C VAL A 377 67.42 6.74 0.95
N GLY A 378 66.99 7.22 2.13
CA GLY A 378 67.34 8.55 2.62
C GLY A 378 68.84 8.71 2.85
N ILE A 379 69.50 7.72 3.43
CA ILE A 379 70.95 7.72 3.63
C ILE A 379 71.74 7.75 2.29
N LEU A 380 71.26 6.91 1.34
CA LEU A 380 71.84 6.86 -0.02
C LEU A 380 71.72 8.21 -0.75
N ALA A 381 70.54 8.83 -0.66
CA ALA A 381 70.30 10.15 -1.25
C ALA A 381 71.18 11.25 -0.63
N ILE A 382 71.44 11.21 0.71
CA ILE A 382 72.33 12.12 1.38
C ILE A 382 73.75 11.90 0.92
N ILE A 383 74.18 10.62 0.80
CA ILE A 383 75.51 10.29 0.29
C ILE A 383 75.73 10.83 -1.12
N GLU A 384 74.73 10.66 -1.97
CA GLU A 384 74.74 11.14 -3.36
C GLU A 384 74.87 12.68 -3.41
N LEU A 385 74.06 13.40 -2.62
CA LEU A 385 74.14 14.85 -2.48
C LEU A 385 75.49 15.32 -2.02
N VAL A 386 76.10 14.63 -1.05
CA VAL A 386 77.49 14.95 -0.56
C VAL A 386 78.54 14.74 -1.64
N LEU A 387 78.39 13.64 -2.43
CA LEU A 387 79.28 13.37 -3.56
C LEU A 387 79.17 14.44 -4.67
N ILE A 388 77.89 14.83 -5.02
CA ILE A 388 77.63 15.92 -5.95
C ILE A 388 78.26 17.23 -5.48
N ALA A 389 78.07 17.62 -4.19
CA ALA A 389 78.62 18.81 -3.61
C ALA A 389 80.13 18.78 -3.61
N LYS A 390 80.74 17.64 -3.29
CA LYS A 390 82.19 17.44 -3.33
C LYS A 390 82.76 17.58 -4.74
N ASN A 391 82.07 17.06 -5.72
CA ASN A 391 82.44 17.18 -7.16
C ASN A 391 82.29 18.63 -7.66
N LEU A 392 81.24 19.33 -7.27
CA LEU A 392 81.02 20.74 -7.56
C LEU A 392 82.11 21.61 -6.97
N LEU A 393 82.48 21.40 -5.70
CA LEU A 393 83.60 22.10 -5.03
C LEU A 393 84.92 21.85 -5.74
N LYS A 394 85.22 20.59 -6.08
CA LYS A 394 86.41 20.27 -6.91
C LYS A 394 86.45 21.01 -8.23
N PHE A 395 85.28 21.09 -8.90
CA PHE A 395 85.16 21.79 -10.18
C PHE A 395 85.41 23.31 -10.00
N ILE A 396 84.83 23.92 -8.97
CA ILE A 396 84.97 25.33 -8.63
C ILE A 396 86.43 25.64 -8.28
N PHE A 397 87.07 24.81 -7.45
CA PHE A 397 88.50 24.98 -7.10
C PHE A 397 89.39 24.79 -8.32
N LYS A 398 89.10 23.86 -9.23
CA LYS A 398 89.86 23.66 -10.48
C LYS A 398 89.71 24.86 -11.42
N ALA A 399 88.50 25.40 -11.54
CA ALA A 399 88.22 26.60 -12.34
C ALA A 399 88.88 27.87 -11.74
N LYS A 400 88.99 27.97 -10.44
CA LYS A 400 89.68 29.07 -9.78
C LYS A 400 91.21 29.00 -9.98
N LYS A 401 91.78 27.78 -9.97
CA LYS A 401 93.26 27.57 -10.21
C LYS A 401 93.69 27.88 -11.65
N THR A 402 92.76 27.68 -12.62
CA THR A 402 93.03 28.04 -14.02
C THR A 402 92.90 29.55 -14.30
N ARG A 403 92.19 30.31 -13.42
CA ARG A 403 92.10 31.78 -13.56
C ARG A 403 93.27 32.54 -12.90
N THR A 404 94.10 31.93 -12.02
CA THR A 404 95.20 32.51 -11.41
C THR A 404 96.54 32.24 -12.13
N GLN A 405 96.49 31.52 -13.26
CA GLN A 405 97.67 31.24 -14.09
C GLN A 405 97.61 31.91 -15.49
N LYS A 406 96.72 32.87 -15.67
CA LYS A 406 96.74 33.79 -16.79
C LYS A 406 97.00 35.21 -16.22
#